data_aea7f7f4cfef1889a0903c39ec5df614
#
_entry.id   aea7f7f4cfef1889a0903c39ec5df614
#
_cell.length_a   1.000
_cell.length_b   1.000
_cell.length_c   1.000
_cell.angle_alpha   90.00
_cell.angle_beta   90.00
_cell.angle_gamma   90.00
#
_symmetry.space_group_name_H-M   'P 1'
#
loop_
_entity.id
_entity.type
_entity.pdbx_description
1 polymer ?
#
loop_
_entity_poly.entity_id
_entity_poly.type
_entity_poly.pdbx_seq_one_letter_code
_entity_poly.pdbx_strand_id
1 'polypeptide(L)'
;MCSSDLETVLINSNPATIMTDMDTADKVYIEPMTVEYAEKIIKREKPDSVVAGMGGQTGLNLTVELYEKGILDKYNVKVIGTSVESIKIGEDREKFREMMYRINEPIVDSKTVNEMDAGIEAASRIGYPVIIRPAYTLGGTGGGIASNKMELKEILSAGLHLSMNGQVLIEKSIKGWKEIEYEVMRDENGTCIVICSMENFDPVGVHTGDSIVAAPSQTLSDVEYQM
;
A
#
# COMPACT_ATOMS: atom_id res chain seq x y z
N MET A 1 -4.51 17.46 19.23
CA MET A 1 -4.00 16.27 19.94
C MET A 1 -4.28 16.43 21.40
N CYS A 2 -4.73 15.38 22.09
CA CYS A 2 -4.85 15.45 23.53
C CYS A 2 -3.48 15.77 24.14
N SER A 3 -3.47 16.60 25.18
CA SER A 3 -2.28 16.87 25.99
C SER A 3 -1.76 15.57 26.59
N SER A 4 -0.98 14.84 25.80
CA SER A 4 -0.21 13.71 26.28
C SER A 4 1.16 14.25 26.69
N ASP A 5 1.79 13.63 27.68
CA ASP A 5 3.16 13.93 28.08
C ASP A 5 4.19 13.52 27.00
N LEU A 6 3.77 13.45 25.74
CA LEU A 6 4.59 13.08 24.59
C LEU A 6 5.10 14.33 23.89
N GLU A 7 6.41 14.43 23.73
CA GLU A 7 7.05 15.38 22.85
C GLU A 7 7.03 14.84 21.41
N THR A 8 6.54 15.64 20.47
CA THR A 8 6.37 15.25 19.08
C THR A 8 7.38 15.96 18.17
N VAL A 9 8.07 15.18 17.33
CA VAL A 9 9.03 15.69 16.35
C VAL A 9 8.56 15.27 14.96
N LEU A 10 8.38 16.25 14.07
CA LEU A 10 7.93 16.02 12.70
C LEU A 10 9.05 16.36 11.71
N ILE A 11 9.24 15.52 10.71
CA ILE A 11 10.07 15.77 9.53
C ILE A 11 9.20 15.73 8.27
N ASN A 12 9.32 16.76 7.43
CA ASN A 12 8.64 16.80 6.13
C ASN A 12 9.42 17.73 5.20
N SER A 13 9.53 17.38 3.93
CA SER A 13 10.22 18.21 2.94
C SER A 13 9.35 19.32 2.34
N ASN A 14 8.03 19.28 2.55
CA ASN A 14 7.09 20.26 2.02
C ASN A 14 6.78 21.35 3.07
N PRO A 15 7.21 22.60 2.87
CA PRO A 15 6.89 23.68 3.80
C PRO A 15 5.45 24.20 3.68
N ALA A 16 4.71 23.81 2.64
CA ALA A 16 3.37 24.31 2.36
C ALA A 16 2.23 23.38 2.84
N THR A 17 2.56 22.31 3.54
CA THR A 17 1.55 21.43 4.13
C THR A 17 1.14 21.88 5.52
N ILE A 18 -0.12 21.66 5.90
CA ILE A 18 -0.60 21.89 7.26
C ILE A 18 0.18 21.08 8.31
N MET A 19 0.81 19.96 7.90
CA MET A 19 1.62 19.13 8.79
C MET A 19 2.91 19.82 9.25
N THR A 20 3.37 20.85 8.54
CA THR A 20 4.54 21.64 8.92
C THR A 20 4.20 22.95 9.65
N ASP A 21 2.92 23.16 9.94
CA ASP A 21 2.52 24.28 10.79
C ASP A 21 3.10 24.13 12.21
N MET A 22 3.48 25.24 12.80
CA MET A 22 4.16 25.29 14.10
C MET A 22 3.33 24.68 15.24
N ASP A 23 2.00 24.62 15.07
CA ASP A 23 1.07 24.08 16.07
C ASP A 23 0.81 22.56 15.88
N THR A 24 1.42 21.92 14.85
CA THR A 24 1.17 20.50 14.55
C THR A 24 2.03 19.56 15.41
N ALA A 25 3.27 19.95 15.71
CA ALA A 25 4.19 19.18 16.53
C ALA A 25 5.05 20.14 17.37
N ASP A 26 5.62 19.65 18.49
CA ASP A 26 6.49 20.44 19.35
C ASP A 26 7.76 20.88 18.63
N LYS A 27 8.23 20.08 17.69
CA LYS A 27 9.37 20.39 16.81
C LYS A 27 9.09 20.00 15.38
N VAL A 28 9.30 20.91 14.45
CA VAL A 28 9.11 20.71 13.01
C VAL A 28 10.43 20.91 12.27
N TYR A 29 10.83 19.89 11.51
CA TYR A 29 11.99 19.89 10.63
C TYR A 29 11.55 19.92 9.18
N ILE A 30 11.80 21.00 8.46
CA ILE A 30 11.58 21.11 7.02
C ILE A 30 12.89 20.76 6.34
N GLU A 31 13.10 19.44 6.14
CA GLU A 31 14.34 18.87 5.62
C GLU A 31 14.05 17.78 4.58
N PRO A 32 15.01 17.46 3.72
CA PRO A 32 14.85 16.34 2.78
C PRO A 32 14.54 15.03 3.50
N MET A 33 13.56 14.29 2.99
CA MET A 33 13.13 12.97 3.51
C MET A 33 14.13 11.89 3.12
N THR A 34 15.36 11.99 3.60
CA THR A 34 16.44 11.04 3.35
C THR A 34 17.00 10.48 4.65
N VAL A 35 17.61 9.29 4.56
CA VAL A 35 18.24 8.61 5.70
C VAL A 35 19.25 9.53 6.42
N GLU A 36 20.05 10.27 5.65
CA GLU A 36 21.08 11.15 6.21
C GLU A 36 20.49 12.25 7.10
N TYR A 37 19.44 12.93 6.62
CA TYR A 37 18.79 13.98 7.40
C TYR A 37 17.99 13.42 8.57
N ALA A 38 17.27 12.31 8.35
CA ALA A 38 16.56 11.64 9.43
C ALA A 38 17.49 11.16 10.53
N GLU A 39 18.66 10.59 10.21
CA GLU A 39 19.65 10.19 11.22
C GLU A 39 20.19 11.38 12.02
N LYS A 40 20.45 12.55 11.36
CA LYS A 40 20.87 13.76 12.06
C LYS A 40 19.83 14.23 13.08
N ILE A 41 18.54 14.18 12.69
CA ILE A 41 17.42 14.56 13.56
C ILE A 41 17.29 13.55 14.71
N ILE A 42 17.30 12.26 14.44
CA ILE A 42 17.25 11.19 15.45
C ILE A 42 18.38 11.35 16.46
N LYS A 43 19.60 11.62 16.00
CA LYS A 43 20.77 11.84 16.86
C LYS A 43 20.60 13.06 17.77
N ARG A 44 19.97 14.12 17.24
CA ARG A 44 19.76 15.39 17.95
C ARG A 44 18.62 15.28 18.98
N GLU A 45 17.47 14.78 18.52
CA GLU A 45 16.23 14.76 19.31
C GLU A 45 16.11 13.53 20.21
N LYS A 46 16.78 12.42 19.86
CA LYS A 46 16.79 11.16 20.59
C LYS A 46 15.37 10.63 20.89
N PRO A 47 14.51 10.51 19.88
CA PRO A 47 13.16 10.03 20.09
C PRO A 47 13.16 8.58 20.57
N ASP A 48 12.19 8.20 21.41
CA ASP A 48 11.99 6.81 21.84
C ASP A 48 11.40 5.95 20.72
N SER A 49 10.65 6.59 19.81
CA SER A 49 9.95 5.87 18.74
C SER A 49 9.73 6.69 17.48
N VAL A 50 9.44 5.99 16.39
CA VAL A 50 9.05 6.55 15.08
C VAL A 50 7.74 5.94 14.59
N VAL A 51 6.85 6.78 14.04
CA VAL A 51 5.60 6.39 13.39
C VAL A 51 5.76 6.53 11.89
N ALA A 52 5.77 5.42 11.16
CA ALA A 52 5.92 5.39 9.69
C ALA A 52 4.62 5.74 8.96
N GLY A 53 3.48 5.21 9.41
CA GLY A 53 2.21 5.23 8.70
C GLY A 53 1.59 6.61 8.49
N MET A 54 2.00 7.63 9.28
CA MET A 54 1.53 9.00 9.14
C MET A 54 2.20 9.77 7.98
N GLY A 55 3.26 9.22 7.39
CA GLY A 55 4.05 9.87 6.34
C GLY A 55 3.78 9.35 4.92
N GLY A 56 2.72 8.55 4.71
CA GLY A 56 2.43 7.89 3.45
C GLY A 56 3.61 7.05 2.95
N GLN A 57 3.70 6.80 1.65
CA GLN A 57 4.74 5.96 1.06
C GLN A 57 6.16 6.45 1.37
N THR A 58 6.36 7.76 1.40
CA THR A 58 7.67 8.34 1.71
C THR A 58 8.09 8.04 3.15
N GLY A 59 7.19 8.14 4.11
CA GLY A 59 7.45 7.79 5.51
C GLY A 59 7.71 6.30 5.70
N LEU A 60 6.93 5.44 5.04
CA LEU A 60 7.13 3.99 5.06
C LEU A 60 8.50 3.61 4.50
N ASN A 61 8.85 4.08 3.31
CA ASN A 61 10.13 3.80 2.67
C ASN A 61 11.32 4.27 3.50
N LEU A 62 11.26 5.50 4.01
CA LEU A 62 12.32 6.05 4.85
C LEU A 62 12.52 5.22 6.14
N THR A 63 11.43 4.79 6.77
CA THR A 63 11.51 3.97 7.99
C THR A 63 12.12 2.60 7.70
N VAL A 64 11.74 1.96 6.59
CA VAL A 64 12.36 0.69 6.15
C VAL A 64 13.86 0.86 5.91
N GLU A 65 14.28 1.93 5.22
CA GLU A 65 15.71 2.20 4.98
C GLU A 65 16.49 2.47 6.27
N LEU A 66 15.93 3.23 7.22
CA LEU A 66 16.53 3.48 8.53
C LEU A 66 16.73 2.19 9.31
N TYR A 67 15.73 1.29 9.27
CA TYR A 67 15.79 -0.02 9.90
C TYR A 67 16.87 -0.90 9.26
N GLU A 68 16.88 -1.03 7.93
CA GLU A 68 17.82 -1.88 7.20
C GLU A 68 19.28 -1.42 7.36
N LYS A 69 19.50 -0.13 7.51
CA LYS A 69 20.83 0.43 7.81
C LYS A 69 21.22 0.35 9.29
N GLY A 70 20.37 -0.23 10.14
CA GLY A 70 20.64 -0.38 11.57
C GLY A 70 20.62 0.93 12.35
N ILE A 71 20.11 2.02 11.78
CA ILE A 71 20.09 3.34 12.41
C ILE A 71 19.11 3.36 13.59
N LEU A 72 17.95 2.73 13.44
CA LEU A 72 16.96 2.67 14.52
C LEU A 72 17.52 1.92 15.72
N ASP A 73 18.18 0.78 15.51
CA ASP A 73 18.83 0.02 16.57
C ASP A 73 19.98 0.79 17.22
N LYS A 74 20.81 1.46 16.40
CA LYS A 74 21.94 2.28 16.86
C LYS A 74 21.54 3.35 17.87
N TYR A 75 20.36 3.95 17.70
CA TYR A 75 19.84 5.01 18.55
C TYR A 75 18.73 4.54 19.49
N ASN A 76 18.43 3.23 19.53
CA ASN A 76 17.38 2.62 20.35
C ASN A 76 16.00 3.21 20.10
N VAL A 77 15.65 3.44 18.81
CA VAL A 77 14.36 3.98 18.37
C VAL A 77 13.44 2.84 17.99
N LYS A 78 12.27 2.75 18.60
CA LYS A 78 11.26 1.74 18.29
C LYS A 78 10.38 2.19 17.13
N VAL A 79 10.04 1.28 16.22
CA VAL A 79 8.97 1.52 15.24
C VAL A 79 7.64 1.19 15.92
N ILE A 80 6.74 2.17 15.98
CA ILE A 80 5.38 2.00 16.49
C ILE A 80 4.35 2.15 15.36
N GLY A 81 3.17 1.59 15.56
CA GLY A 81 2.18 1.40 14.50
C GLY A 81 2.50 0.14 13.70
N THR A 82 2.53 0.23 12.38
CA THR A 82 2.81 -0.92 11.52
C THR A 82 4.30 -1.31 11.58
N SER A 83 4.59 -2.58 11.86
CA SER A 83 5.96 -3.08 11.92
C SER A 83 6.66 -3.04 10.55
N VAL A 84 7.99 -2.92 10.54
CA VAL A 84 8.77 -2.93 9.29
C VAL A 84 8.53 -4.22 8.48
N GLU A 85 8.37 -5.34 9.14
CA GLU A 85 8.06 -6.62 8.48
C GLU A 85 6.69 -6.57 7.79
N SER A 86 5.67 -6.05 8.47
CA SER A 86 4.33 -5.89 7.89
C SER A 86 4.33 -4.89 6.72
N ILE A 87 5.10 -3.80 6.82
CA ILE A 87 5.27 -2.85 5.71
C ILE A 87 5.87 -3.58 4.50
N LYS A 88 6.95 -4.34 4.68
CA LYS A 88 7.59 -5.10 3.60
C LYS A 88 6.68 -6.16 2.98
N ILE A 89 5.81 -6.77 3.76
CA ILE A 89 4.81 -7.73 3.25
C ILE A 89 3.74 -6.99 2.45
N GLY A 90 3.21 -5.89 2.95
CA GLY A 90 2.17 -5.11 2.28
C GLY A 90 2.61 -4.48 0.95
N GLU A 91 3.87 -4.06 0.87
CA GLU A 91 4.44 -3.43 -0.32
C GLU A 91 4.88 -4.44 -1.40
N ASP A 92 5.14 -5.69 -1.03
CA ASP A 92 5.59 -6.74 -1.94
C ASP A 92 4.40 -7.67 -2.29
N ARG A 93 3.99 -7.65 -3.57
CA ARG A 93 2.84 -8.43 -4.05
C ARG A 93 2.96 -9.93 -3.84
N GLU A 94 4.15 -10.50 -4.00
CA GLU A 94 4.36 -11.94 -3.80
C GLU A 94 4.28 -12.29 -2.31
N LYS A 95 4.93 -11.51 -1.44
CA LYS A 95 4.86 -11.70 0.01
C LYS A 95 3.44 -11.51 0.54
N PHE A 96 2.73 -10.51 0.01
CA PHE A 96 1.32 -10.29 0.35
C PHE A 96 0.46 -11.49 -0.05
N ARG A 97 0.64 -12.02 -1.27
CA ARG A 97 -0.06 -13.21 -1.75
C ARG A 97 0.23 -14.43 -0.87
N GLU A 98 1.50 -14.70 -0.55
CA GLU A 98 1.89 -15.78 0.35
C GLU A 98 1.27 -15.62 1.73
N MET A 99 1.21 -14.39 2.25
CA MET A 99 0.56 -14.09 3.52
C MET A 99 -0.93 -14.42 3.46
N MET A 100 -1.64 -14.00 2.43
CA MET A 100 -3.08 -14.28 2.27
C MET A 100 -3.35 -15.79 2.20
N TYR A 101 -2.55 -16.53 1.45
CA TYR A 101 -2.66 -18.00 1.42
C TYR A 101 -2.40 -18.62 2.81
N ARG A 102 -1.42 -18.12 3.54
CA ARG A 102 -1.09 -18.62 4.89
C ARG A 102 -2.23 -18.42 5.90
N ILE A 103 -2.95 -17.32 5.81
CA ILE A 103 -4.11 -17.02 6.66
C ILE A 103 -5.44 -17.50 6.08
N ASN A 104 -5.40 -18.16 4.90
CA ASN A 104 -6.56 -18.67 4.18
C ASN A 104 -7.58 -17.59 3.79
N GLU A 105 -7.09 -16.39 3.49
CA GLU A 105 -7.92 -15.30 2.97
C GLU A 105 -7.93 -15.30 1.43
N PRO A 106 -9.08 -15.00 0.81
CA PRO A 106 -9.19 -14.96 -0.63
C PRO A 106 -8.43 -13.77 -1.21
N ILE A 107 -7.74 -14.01 -2.31
CA ILE A 107 -7.11 -12.98 -3.14
C ILE A 107 -7.60 -13.10 -4.57
N VAL A 108 -7.43 -12.02 -5.32
CA VAL A 108 -7.76 -12.01 -6.75
C VAL A 108 -6.83 -12.96 -7.50
N ASP A 109 -7.42 -13.89 -8.27
CA ASP A 109 -6.65 -14.83 -9.09
C ASP A 109 -5.77 -14.08 -10.09
N SER A 110 -4.49 -14.40 -10.08
CA SER A 110 -3.51 -13.77 -10.96
C SER A 110 -2.37 -14.72 -11.35
N LYS A 111 -1.70 -14.41 -12.45
CA LYS A 111 -0.51 -15.13 -12.93
C LYS A 111 0.43 -14.18 -13.65
N THR A 112 1.70 -14.18 -13.25
CA THR A 112 2.76 -13.55 -14.04
C THR A 112 3.19 -14.48 -15.17
N VAL A 113 3.28 -13.94 -16.38
CA VAL A 113 3.64 -14.65 -17.60
C VAL A 113 4.70 -13.88 -18.38
N ASN A 114 5.49 -14.57 -19.18
CA ASN A 114 6.54 -13.99 -20.03
C ASN A 114 6.41 -14.39 -21.49
N GLU A 115 5.33 -15.11 -21.83
CA GLU A 115 5.06 -15.55 -23.18
C GLU A 115 3.54 -15.61 -23.46
N MET A 116 3.19 -15.58 -24.74
CA MET A 116 1.80 -15.51 -25.21
C MET A 116 0.97 -16.72 -24.80
N ASP A 117 1.49 -17.93 -24.99
CA ASP A 117 0.73 -19.17 -24.74
C ASP A 117 0.44 -19.36 -23.25
N ALA A 118 1.41 -19.08 -22.38
CA ALA A 118 1.20 -19.08 -20.94
C ALA A 118 0.15 -18.05 -20.52
N GLY A 119 0.12 -16.89 -21.18
CA GLY A 119 -0.89 -15.85 -20.94
C GLY A 119 -2.31 -16.29 -21.35
N ILE A 120 -2.44 -16.95 -22.49
CA ILE A 120 -3.73 -17.47 -22.93
C ILE A 120 -4.25 -18.57 -21.98
N GLU A 121 -3.37 -19.45 -21.54
CA GLU A 121 -3.70 -20.48 -20.55
C GLU A 121 -4.13 -19.87 -19.23
N ALA A 122 -3.36 -18.91 -18.71
CA ALA A 122 -3.67 -18.21 -17.47
C ALA A 122 -5.04 -17.53 -17.53
N ALA A 123 -5.32 -16.74 -18.58
CA ALA A 123 -6.60 -16.06 -18.75
C ALA A 123 -7.78 -17.03 -18.90
N SER A 124 -7.56 -18.18 -19.57
CA SER A 124 -8.60 -19.22 -19.71
C SER A 124 -8.95 -19.86 -18.36
N ARG A 125 -7.97 -20.02 -17.48
CA ARG A 125 -8.17 -20.56 -16.14
C ARG A 125 -8.82 -19.55 -15.20
N ILE A 126 -8.37 -18.29 -15.21
CA ILE A 126 -8.88 -17.19 -14.39
C ILE A 126 -10.32 -16.83 -14.79
N GLY A 127 -10.62 -16.91 -16.09
CA GLY A 127 -11.89 -16.48 -16.67
C GLY A 127 -11.97 -14.99 -16.95
N TYR A 128 -12.52 -14.66 -18.13
CA TYR A 128 -12.70 -13.26 -18.56
C TYR A 128 -13.80 -12.55 -17.77
N PRO A 129 -13.75 -11.20 -17.65
CA PRO A 129 -12.65 -10.33 -18.11
C PRO A 129 -11.40 -10.42 -17.22
N VAL A 130 -10.23 -10.19 -17.82
CA VAL A 130 -8.93 -10.13 -17.13
C VAL A 130 -8.27 -8.78 -17.34
N ILE A 131 -7.49 -8.35 -16.34
CA ILE A 131 -6.63 -7.17 -16.41
C ILE A 131 -5.22 -7.63 -16.80
N ILE A 132 -4.60 -6.92 -17.72
CA ILE A 132 -3.23 -7.15 -18.17
C ILE A 132 -2.38 -5.97 -17.69
N ARG A 133 -1.31 -6.25 -16.93
CA ARG A 133 -0.41 -5.21 -16.39
C ARG A 133 1.04 -5.58 -16.70
N PRO A 134 1.68 -4.91 -17.66
CA PRO A 134 3.10 -5.08 -17.91
C PRO A 134 3.92 -4.66 -16.70
N ALA A 135 4.99 -5.40 -16.41
CA ALA A 135 5.91 -5.04 -15.34
C ALA A 135 6.79 -3.85 -15.75
N TYR A 136 7.09 -2.98 -14.79
CA TYR A 136 7.99 -1.83 -14.95
C TYR A 136 7.60 -0.85 -16.07
N THR A 137 6.31 -0.65 -16.32
CA THR A 137 5.82 0.40 -17.21
C THR A 137 5.31 1.61 -16.43
N LEU A 138 5.58 2.82 -16.95
CA LEU A 138 5.08 4.06 -16.35
C LEU A 138 3.63 4.31 -16.78
N GLY A 139 2.79 4.72 -15.82
CA GLY A 139 1.43 5.18 -16.09
C GLY A 139 0.48 4.13 -16.70
N GLY A 140 0.75 2.83 -16.48
CA GLY A 140 -0.11 1.75 -16.99
C GLY A 140 -0.02 1.52 -18.51
N THR A 141 0.99 2.09 -19.17
CA THR A 141 1.21 1.94 -20.61
C THR A 141 1.34 0.48 -21.02
N GLY A 142 0.62 0.06 -22.05
CA GLY A 142 0.61 -1.31 -22.58
C GLY A 142 -0.23 -2.30 -21.78
N GLY A 143 -0.92 -1.84 -20.73
CA GLY A 143 -1.91 -2.60 -19.98
C GLY A 143 -3.34 -2.37 -20.50
N GLY A 144 -4.27 -3.18 -20.01
CA GLY A 144 -5.68 -3.04 -20.36
C GLY A 144 -6.55 -4.15 -19.80
N ILE A 145 -7.83 -4.09 -20.12
CA ILE A 145 -8.82 -5.12 -19.77
C ILE A 145 -9.17 -5.88 -21.03
N ALA A 146 -9.06 -7.21 -20.99
CA ALA A 146 -9.49 -8.10 -22.05
C ALA A 146 -10.77 -8.83 -21.63
N SER A 147 -11.81 -8.71 -22.42
CA SER A 147 -13.09 -9.40 -22.22
C SER A 147 -13.17 -10.75 -22.94
N ASN A 148 -12.20 -11.04 -23.81
CA ASN A 148 -12.12 -12.27 -24.59
C ASN A 148 -10.68 -12.55 -25.04
N LYS A 149 -10.48 -13.73 -25.65
CA LYS A 149 -9.16 -14.21 -26.10
C LYS A 149 -8.54 -13.32 -27.18
N MET A 150 -9.35 -12.69 -28.01
CA MET A 150 -8.83 -11.83 -29.12
C MET A 150 -8.23 -10.57 -28.54
N GLU A 151 -8.97 -9.85 -27.70
CA GLU A 151 -8.48 -8.68 -26.97
C GLU A 151 -7.25 -8.99 -26.11
N LEU A 152 -7.27 -10.16 -25.42
CA LEU A 152 -6.12 -10.63 -24.64
C LEU A 152 -4.85 -10.68 -25.49
N LYS A 153 -4.91 -11.29 -26.68
CA LYS A 153 -3.73 -11.41 -27.56
C LYS A 153 -3.15 -10.07 -27.96
N GLU A 154 -3.99 -9.11 -28.31
CA GLU A 154 -3.58 -7.78 -28.71
C GLU A 154 -2.89 -7.04 -27.57
N ILE A 155 -3.55 -6.97 -26.40
CA ILE A 155 -3.03 -6.26 -25.23
C ILE A 155 -1.78 -6.96 -24.67
N LEU A 156 -1.80 -8.29 -24.57
CA LEU A 156 -0.67 -9.06 -24.06
C LEU A 156 0.57 -8.95 -24.96
N SER A 157 0.39 -8.96 -26.28
CA SER A 157 1.50 -8.75 -27.22
C SER A 157 2.17 -7.39 -27.01
N ALA A 158 1.38 -6.33 -26.88
CA ALA A 158 1.88 -4.99 -26.59
C ALA A 158 2.57 -4.94 -25.20
N GLY A 159 1.94 -5.56 -24.20
CA GLY A 159 2.46 -5.61 -22.84
C GLY A 159 3.80 -6.33 -22.71
N LEU A 160 3.95 -7.48 -23.35
CA LEU A 160 5.21 -8.24 -23.38
C LEU A 160 6.35 -7.47 -24.07
N HIS A 161 6.01 -6.71 -25.11
CA HIS A 161 6.99 -5.90 -25.84
C HIS A 161 7.43 -4.66 -25.05
N LEU A 162 6.51 -4.03 -24.33
CA LEU A 162 6.77 -2.80 -23.57
C LEU A 162 7.38 -3.06 -22.17
N SER A 163 7.18 -4.25 -21.62
CA SER A 163 7.76 -4.63 -20.34
C SER A 163 9.28 -4.76 -20.43
N MET A 164 10.01 -4.03 -19.59
CA MET A 164 11.48 -4.04 -19.57
C MET A 164 12.09 -5.42 -19.33
N ASN A 165 11.41 -6.29 -18.58
CA ASN A 165 11.85 -7.65 -18.30
C ASN A 165 11.00 -8.73 -19.01
N GLY A 166 10.13 -8.33 -19.94
CA GLY A 166 9.25 -9.23 -20.68
C GLY A 166 8.18 -9.90 -19.82
N GLN A 167 7.88 -9.37 -18.64
CA GLN A 167 6.87 -9.94 -17.74
C GLN A 167 5.58 -9.14 -17.74
N VAL A 168 4.47 -9.86 -17.73
CA VAL A 168 3.12 -9.30 -17.67
C VAL A 168 2.30 -10.05 -16.62
N LEU A 169 1.63 -9.33 -15.73
CA LEU A 169 0.65 -9.88 -14.81
C LEU A 169 -0.71 -9.96 -15.52
N ILE A 170 -1.34 -11.12 -15.45
CA ILE A 170 -2.74 -11.33 -15.84
C ILE A 170 -3.53 -11.59 -14.56
N GLU A 171 -4.59 -10.83 -14.35
CA GLU A 171 -5.34 -10.79 -13.12
C GLU A 171 -6.84 -10.79 -13.40
N LYS A 172 -7.65 -11.42 -12.55
CA LYS A 172 -9.10 -11.35 -12.62
C LYS A 172 -9.56 -9.91 -12.52
N SER A 173 -10.41 -9.47 -13.44
CA SER A 173 -11.01 -8.14 -13.33
C SER A 173 -12.06 -8.12 -12.23
N ILE A 174 -11.91 -7.18 -11.32
CA ILE A 174 -12.87 -6.87 -10.25
C ILE A 174 -13.70 -5.62 -10.58
N LYS A 175 -13.75 -5.22 -11.85
CA LYS A 175 -14.57 -4.09 -12.30
C LYS A 175 -16.03 -4.31 -11.91
N GLY A 176 -16.60 -3.33 -11.23
CA GLY A 176 -17.98 -3.36 -10.74
C GLY A 176 -18.14 -4.00 -9.36
N TRP A 177 -17.05 -4.40 -8.71
CA TRP A 177 -17.09 -4.79 -7.32
C TRP A 177 -17.15 -3.54 -6.42
N LYS A 178 -17.64 -3.72 -5.20
CA LYS A 178 -17.54 -2.70 -4.15
C LYS A 178 -16.14 -2.69 -3.57
N GLU A 179 -15.69 -1.52 -3.17
CA GLU A 179 -14.45 -1.33 -2.43
C GLU A 179 -14.81 -0.91 -1.01
N ILE A 180 -14.52 -1.79 -0.07
CA ILE A 180 -14.80 -1.60 1.36
C ILE A 180 -13.45 -1.65 2.09
N GLU A 181 -13.24 -0.69 2.95
CA GLU A 181 -12.03 -0.58 3.76
C GLU A 181 -12.39 -0.60 5.25
N TYR A 182 -11.48 -1.13 6.05
CA TYR A 182 -11.58 -1.09 7.51
C TYR A 182 -10.31 -0.47 8.08
N GLU A 183 -10.49 0.54 8.93
CA GLU A 183 -9.37 1.04 9.73
C GLU A 183 -9.27 0.18 10.99
N VAL A 184 -8.13 -0.48 11.15
CA VAL A 184 -7.90 -1.45 12.22
C VAL A 184 -6.71 -1.04 13.06
N MET A 185 -6.89 -1.05 14.38
CA MET A 185 -5.84 -0.78 15.34
C MET A 185 -5.57 -2.00 16.20
N ARG A 186 -4.29 -2.31 16.43
CA ARG A 186 -3.86 -3.42 17.29
C ARG A 186 -2.85 -2.95 18.31
N ASP A 187 -3.05 -3.33 19.57
CA ASP A 187 -2.13 -3.01 20.66
C ASP A 187 -0.98 -4.04 20.77
N GLU A 188 -0.03 -3.77 21.66
CA GLU A 188 1.13 -4.63 21.93
C GLU A 188 0.73 -6.02 22.48
N ASN A 189 -0.41 -6.12 23.17
CA ASN A 189 -0.92 -7.38 23.72
C ASN A 189 -1.70 -8.21 22.70
N GLY A 190 -1.89 -7.67 21.49
CA GLY A 190 -2.61 -8.33 20.41
C GLY A 190 -4.12 -8.04 20.39
N THR A 191 -4.63 -7.16 21.26
CA THR A 191 -6.01 -6.70 21.19
C THR A 191 -6.23 -5.93 19.91
N CYS A 192 -7.22 -6.32 19.12
CA CYS A 192 -7.53 -5.73 17.83
C CYS A 192 -8.91 -5.09 17.86
N ILE A 193 -9.01 -3.85 17.40
CA ILE A 193 -10.28 -3.13 17.27
C ILE A 193 -10.43 -2.56 15.87
N VAL A 194 -11.64 -2.58 15.36
CA VAL A 194 -12.03 -1.85 14.14
C VAL A 194 -12.47 -0.45 14.55
N ILE A 195 -11.78 0.56 14.06
CA ILE A 195 -12.07 1.97 14.34
C ILE A 195 -13.28 2.41 13.53
N CYS A 196 -13.27 2.14 12.23
CA CYS A 196 -14.38 2.39 11.34
C CYS A 196 -14.32 1.49 10.10
N SER A 197 -15.45 1.38 9.42
CA SER A 197 -15.55 0.86 8.07
C SER A 197 -15.79 2.01 7.11
N MET A 198 -15.27 1.89 5.89
CA MET A 198 -15.41 2.88 4.84
C MET A 198 -15.85 2.21 3.54
N GLU A 199 -16.66 2.90 2.76
CA GLU A 199 -17.12 2.45 1.45
C GLU A 199 -16.79 3.50 0.39
N ASN A 200 -16.08 3.10 -0.65
CA ASN A 200 -15.80 3.93 -1.81
C ASN A 200 -16.99 3.89 -2.78
N PHE A 201 -17.52 5.06 -3.17
CA PHE A 201 -18.60 5.17 -4.15
C PHE A 201 -18.11 5.16 -5.59
N ASP A 202 -16.86 5.55 -5.79
CA ASP A 202 -16.25 5.51 -7.10
C ASP A 202 -15.88 4.07 -7.50
N PRO A 203 -15.76 3.79 -8.81
CA PRO A 203 -15.39 2.46 -9.29
C PRO A 203 -14.05 1.99 -8.73
N VAL A 204 -13.95 0.69 -8.41
CA VAL A 204 -12.70 0.06 -7.98
C VAL A 204 -11.55 0.42 -8.93
N GLY A 205 -10.43 0.88 -8.35
CA GLY A 205 -9.25 1.33 -9.06
C GLY A 205 -9.08 2.85 -9.11
N VAL A 206 -10.06 3.61 -8.66
CA VAL A 206 -9.87 5.02 -8.31
C VAL A 206 -9.15 5.07 -6.97
N HIS A 207 -8.08 5.88 -6.87
CA HIS A 207 -7.31 5.97 -5.64
C HIS A 207 -8.19 6.52 -4.51
N THR A 208 -8.13 5.91 -3.32
CA THR A 208 -8.97 6.27 -2.15
C THR A 208 -8.91 7.77 -1.83
N GLY A 209 -7.73 8.40 -1.97
CA GLY A 209 -7.55 9.84 -1.75
C GLY A 209 -8.28 10.75 -2.75
N ASP A 210 -8.70 10.20 -3.90
CA ASP A 210 -9.38 10.91 -4.97
C ASP A 210 -10.86 10.49 -5.10
N SER A 211 -11.31 9.53 -4.28
CA SER A 211 -12.65 8.96 -4.35
C SER A 211 -13.57 9.54 -3.27
N ILE A 212 -14.88 9.48 -3.53
CA ILE A 212 -15.90 9.81 -2.54
C ILE A 212 -16.05 8.62 -1.60
N VAL A 213 -15.80 8.84 -0.31
CA VAL A 213 -15.81 7.80 0.72
C VAL A 213 -16.90 8.11 1.75
N ALA A 214 -17.69 7.11 2.11
CA ALA A 214 -18.62 7.18 3.24
C ALA A 214 -18.10 6.34 4.41
N ALA A 215 -18.08 6.93 5.60
CA ALA A 215 -17.78 6.24 6.85
C ALA A 215 -18.92 6.51 7.86
N PRO A 216 -19.50 5.46 8.46
CA PRO A 216 -19.29 4.04 8.20
C PRO A 216 -19.85 3.60 6.84
N SER A 217 -19.44 2.39 6.36
CA SER A 217 -20.01 1.79 5.16
C SER A 217 -21.53 1.66 5.26
N GLN A 218 -22.24 1.98 4.16
CA GLN A 218 -23.70 2.12 4.16
C GLN A 218 -24.43 0.92 3.54
N THR A 219 -23.73 0.14 2.70
CA THR A 219 -24.38 -0.87 1.85
C THR A 219 -24.05 -2.31 2.25
N LEU A 220 -23.34 -2.52 3.36
CA LEU A 220 -23.12 -3.84 3.93
C LEU A 220 -24.28 -4.26 4.83
N SER A 221 -24.70 -5.51 4.72
CA SER A 221 -25.55 -6.15 5.72
C SER A 221 -24.74 -6.47 7.00
N ASP A 222 -25.43 -6.68 8.12
CA ASP A 222 -24.76 -7.07 9.38
C ASP A 222 -23.89 -8.31 9.25
N VAL A 223 -24.29 -9.26 8.40
CA VAL A 223 -23.52 -10.49 8.14
C VAL A 223 -22.25 -10.16 7.35
N GLU A 224 -22.36 -9.38 6.29
CA GLU A 224 -21.21 -8.95 5.47
C GLU A 224 -20.22 -8.09 6.27
N TYR A 225 -20.73 -7.28 7.19
CA TYR A 225 -19.90 -6.43 8.05
C TYR A 225 -19.04 -7.27 9.02
N GLN A 226 -19.51 -8.47 9.40
CA GLN A 226 -18.83 -9.34 10.37
C GLN A 226 -17.99 -10.45 9.72
N MET A 227 -18.03 -10.60 8.41
CA MET A 227 -17.22 -11.57 7.67
C MET A 227 -15.78 -11.14 7.58
#